data_6ef9ede3605d6e369f09112645cc3364
#
_entry.id   6ef9ede3605d6e369f09112645cc3364
#
_cell.length_a   1.000
_cell.length_b   1.000
_cell.length_c   1.000
_cell.angle_alpha   90.00
_cell.angle_beta   90.00
_cell.angle_gamma   90.00
#
_symmetry.space_group_name_H-M   'P 1'
#
loop_
_entity.id
_entity.type
_entity.pdbx_description
1 polymer ?
#
loop_
_entity_poly.entity_id
_entity_poly.type
_entity_poly.pdbx_seq_one_letter_code
_entity_poly.pdbx_strand_id
1 'polypeptide(L)'
;MSSNLTALPAGEACALETLIAPTPGGIASRILAKKGGGSVTLFAFDAGQGLTEHTSPFDALVVVLAGTLGVTIAGARVEAAPGTIVRLPAGVPHAVEARQPARMLLVMLRDAGAA
;
A
#
# COMPACT_ATOMS: atom_id res chain seq x y z
N MET A 1 -13.49 -1.88 -18.55
CA MET A 1 -13.64 -1.61 -17.95
C MET A 1 -13.11 -1.10 -17.04
N SER A 2 -12.83 -0.84 -16.69
CA SER A 2 -12.35 -0.72 -15.70
C SER A 2 -11.88 0.49 -15.01
N SER A 3 -11.65 1.64 -15.49
CA SER A 3 -11.19 2.79 -14.77
C SER A 3 -12.15 3.24 -13.68
N ASN A 4 -13.45 3.05 -13.89
CA ASN A 4 -14.43 3.37 -12.84
C ASN A 4 -14.40 2.39 -11.68
N LEU A 5 -13.69 1.27 -11.83
CA LEU A 5 -13.53 0.32 -10.73
C LEU A 5 -12.57 0.83 -9.67
N THR A 6 -11.80 1.89 -9.96
CA THR A 6 -10.86 2.42 -8.98
C THR A 6 -11.50 3.42 -8.04
N ALA A 7 -12.55 4.10 -8.46
CA ALA A 7 -13.19 5.11 -7.64
C ALA A 7 -14.09 4.48 -6.59
N LEU A 8 -14.04 5.01 -5.39
CA LEU A 8 -14.96 4.60 -4.32
C LEU A 8 -16.26 5.37 -4.48
N PRO A 9 -17.41 4.73 -4.21
CA PRO A 9 -18.67 5.46 -4.21
C PRO A 9 -18.70 6.51 -3.10
N ALA A 10 -19.26 7.65 -3.40
CA ALA A 10 -19.31 8.75 -2.43
C ALA A 10 -20.32 8.45 -1.32
N GLY A 11 -19.91 8.70 -0.09
CA GLY A 11 -20.81 8.61 1.06
C GLY A 11 -21.21 7.23 1.48
N GLU A 12 -20.50 6.20 1.02
CA GLU A 12 -20.78 4.81 1.40
C GLU A 12 -19.63 4.24 2.22
N ALA A 13 -19.97 3.40 3.17
CA ALA A 13 -18.98 2.66 3.92
C ALA A 13 -18.71 1.35 3.19
N CYS A 14 -17.49 1.19 2.68
CA CYS A 14 -17.09 0.01 1.95
C CYS A 14 -16.19 -0.85 2.82
N ALA A 15 -16.50 -2.14 2.90
CA ALA A 15 -15.64 -3.06 3.63
C ALA A 15 -14.34 -3.23 2.84
N LEU A 16 -13.21 -2.90 3.45
CA LEU A 16 -11.92 -2.95 2.78
C LEU A 16 -11.63 -4.32 2.18
N GLU A 17 -12.01 -5.37 2.88
CA GLU A 17 -11.74 -6.74 2.42
C GLU A 17 -12.50 -7.11 1.15
N THR A 18 -13.56 -6.39 0.80
CA THR A 18 -14.34 -6.66 -0.39
C THR A 18 -13.89 -5.84 -1.61
N LEU A 19 -13.00 -4.87 -1.39
CA LEU A 19 -12.59 -3.97 -2.46
C LEU A 19 -11.56 -4.57 -3.39
N ILE A 20 -10.92 -5.65 -2.99
CA ILE A 20 -9.88 -6.29 -3.79
C ILE A 20 -9.89 -7.78 -3.51
N ALA A 21 -9.72 -8.58 -4.56
CA ALA A 21 -9.58 -10.02 -4.43
C ALA A 21 -8.11 -10.39 -4.51
N PRO A 22 -7.61 -11.27 -3.62
CA PRO A 22 -6.24 -11.74 -3.71
C PRO A 22 -5.99 -12.44 -5.04
N THR A 23 -4.78 -12.28 -5.58
CA THR A 23 -4.35 -12.99 -6.78
C THR A 23 -3.49 -14.17 -6.34
N PRO A 24 -3.88 -15.41 -6.61
CA PRO A 24 -3.06 -16.56 -6.23
C PRO A 24 -1.65 -16.45 -6.81
N GLY A 25 -0.63 -16.58 -5.95
CA GLY A 25 0.76 -16.48 -6.34
C GLY A 25 1.20 -15.09 -6.76
N GLY A 26 0.44 -14.05 -6.44
CA GLY A 26 0.75 -12.72 -6.91
C GLY A 26 0.32 -11.61 -5.98
N ILE A 27 0.26 -10.41 -6.54
CA ILE A 27 -0.12 -9.19 -5.84
C ILE A 27 -1.25 -8.54 -6.61
N ALA A 28 -2.34 -8.22 -5.92
CA ALA A 28 -3.41 -7.41 -6.50
C ALA A 28 -3.30 -6.00 -5.94
N SER A 29 -3.65 -5.00 -6.74
CA SER A 29 -3.68 -3.62 -6.28
C SER A 29 -4.88 -2.89 -6.86
N ARG A 30 -5.39 -1.92 -6.11
CA ARG A 30 -6.49 -1.07 -6.54
C ARG A 30 -6.26 0.34 -6.03
N ILE A 31 -6.26 1.30 -6.93
CA ILE A 31 -6.14 2.71 -6.57
C ILE A 31 -7.51 3.17 -6.08
N LEU A 32 -7.58 3.59 -4.82
CA LEU A 32 -8.84 4.04 -4.23
C LEU A 32 -9.06 5.54 -4.41
N ALA A 33 -7.98 6.31 -4.43
CA ALA A 33 -8.06 7.76 -4.62
C ALA A 33 -6.73 8.25 -5.19
N LYS A 34 -6.81 9.24 -6.07
CA LYS A 34 -5.60 9.84 -6.66
C LYS A 34 -5.88 11.30 -6.96
N LYS A 35 -5.02 12.16 -6.45
CA LYS A 35 -5.07 13.61 -6.67
C LYS A 35 -3.66 14.12 -6.90
N GLY A 36 -3.51 15.40 -7.20
CA GLY A 36 -2.19 15.99 -7.40
C GLY A 36 -1.28 15.88 -6.19
N GLY A 37 -1.85 15.89 -4.99
CA GLY A 37 -1.08 15.78 -3.75
C GLY A 37 -0.83 14.37 -3.26
N GLY A 38 -1.35 13.34 -3.94
CA GLY A 38 -1.08 11.98 -3.50
C GLY A 38 -2.08 10.96 -3.98
N SER A 39 -1.92 9.74 -3.45
CA SER A 39 -2.78 8.63 -3.83
C SER A 39 -2.94 7.67 -2.64
N VAL A 40 -4.03 6.90 -2.69
CA VAL A 40 -4.27 5.82 -1.75
C VAL A 40 -4.51 4.55 -2.56
N THR A 41 -3.68 3.54 -2.36
CA THR A 41 -3.76 2.28 -3.08
C THR A 41 -3.90 1.13 -2.09
N LEU A 42 -4.84 0.24 -2.37
CA LEU A 42 -5.04 -0.96 -1.59
C LEU A 42 -4.27 -2.10 -2.25
N PHE A 43 -3.52 -2.86 -1.46
CA PHE A 43 -2.76 -4.03 -1.92
C PHE A 43 -3.21 -5.27 -1.20
N ALA A 44 -3.26 -6.38 -1.94
CA ALA A 44 -3.43 -7.71 -1.37
C ALA A 44 -2.27 -8.58 -1.87
N PHE A 45 -1.50 -9.12 -0.94
CA PHE A 45 -0.35 -9.98 -1.23
C PHE A 45 -0.70 -11.42 -0.93
N ASP A 46 -0.38 -12.34 -1.84
CA ASP A 46 -0.36 -13.73 -1.49
C ASP A 46 0.93 -14.02 -0.71
N ALA A 47 0.97 -15.16 -0.02
CA ALA A 47 2.16 -15.56 0.74
C ALA A 47 3.39 -15.61 -0.17
N GLY A 48 4.50 -15.09 0.31
CA GLY A 48 5.76 -15.08 -0.42
C GLY A 48 5.92 -13.92 -1.39
N GLN A 49 4.93 -13.05 -1.50
CA GLN A 49 4.97 -11.92 -2.41
C GLN A 49 5.43 -10.66 -1.69
N GLY A 50 5.89 -9.67 -2.46
CA GLY A 50 6.34 -8.41 -1.88
C GLY A 50 6.71 -7.41 -2.95
N LEU A 51 7.08 -6.22 -2.49
CA LEU A 51 7.57 -5.16 -3.35
C LEU A 51 9.09 -5.08 -3.14
N THR A 52 9.83 -5.24 -4.22
CA THR A 52 11.30 -5.21 -4.15
C THR A 52 11.79 -3.83 -3.74
N GLU A 53 13.03 -3.79 -3.23
CA GLU A 53 13.61 -2.55 -2.76
C GLU A 53 13.63 -1.50 -3.88
N HIS A 54 13.18 -0.31 -3.55
CA HIS A 54 13.16 0.84 -4.45
C HIS A 54 13.10 2.12 -3.63
N THR A 55 13.29 3.24 -4.29
CA THR A 55 13.10 4.55 -3.70
C THR A 55 11.96 5.27 -4.40
N SER A 56 11.36 6.20 -3.68
CA SER A 56 10.30 7.03 -4.25
C SER A 56 10.56 8.47 -3.84
N PRO A 57 10.23 9.45 -4.70
CA PRO A 57 10.36 10.86 -4.33
C PRO A 57 9.27 11.32 -3.36
N PHE A 58 8.33 10.44 -3.02
CA PHE A 58 7.20 10.79 -2.16
C PHE A 58 7.39 10.21 -0.76
N ASP A 59 6.88 10.92 0.25
CA ASP A 59 6.64 10.28 1.54
C ASP A 59 5.49 9.30 1.39
N ALA A 60 5.59 8.17 2.04
CA ALA A 60 4.55 7.16 1.99
C ALA A 60 4.22 6.65 3.37
N LEU A 61 2.98 6.21 3.54
CA LEU A 61 2.51 5.56 4.76
C LEU A 61 1.96 4.19 4.38
N VAL A 62 2.42 3.17 5.09
CA VAL A 62 1.87 1.81 4.96
C VAL A 62 0.97 1.56 6.14
N VAL A 63 -0.31 1.32 5.89
CA VAL A 63 -1.29 0.95 6.91
C VAL A 63 -1.59 -0.53 6.75
N VAL A 64 -1.21 -1.34 7.73
CA VAL A 64 -1.41 -2.79 7.65
C VAL A 64 -2.82 -3.14 8.10
N LEU A 65 -3.56 -3.82 7.23
CA LEU A 65 -4.97 -4.16 7.47
C LEU A 65 -5.14 -5.60 7.90
N ALA A 66 -4.37 -6.51 7.30
CA ALA A 66 -4.45 -7.94 7.58
C ALA A 66 -3.09 -8.58 7.32
N GLY A 67 -2.77 -9.61 8.09
CA GLY A 67 -1.46 -10.24 8.03
C GLY A 67 -0.37 -9.32 8.56
N THR A 68 0.82 -9.86 8.70
CA THR A 68 1.97 -9.08 9.16
C THR A 68 2.92 -8.88 7.99
N LEU A 69 3.36 -7.66 7.79
CA LEU A 69 4.29 -7.31 6.72
C LEU A 69 5.67 -7.04 7.28
N GLY A 70 6.70 -7.57 6.62
CA GLY A 70 8.07 -7.17 6.86
C GLY A 70 8.35 -5.92 6.02
N VAL A 71 8.69 -4.82 6.68
CA VAL A 71 9.00 -3.57 5.99
C VAL A 71 10.45 -3.24 6.25
N THR A 72 11.24 -3.12 5.19
CA THR A 72 12.66 -2.80 5.30
C THR A 72 12.86 -1.36 4.84
N ILE A 73 13.47 -0.55 5.68
CA ILE A 73 13.73 0.86 5.41
C ILE A 73 15.20 1.13 5.66
N ALA A 74 15.92 1.56 4.65
CA ALA A 74 17.37 1.81 4.74
C ALA A 74 18.11 0.60 5.34
N GLY A 75 17.70 -0.61 4.97
CA GLY A 75 18.32 -1.84 5.44
C GLY A 75 17.83 -2.34 6.80
N ALA A 76 17.02 -1.59 7.50
CA ALA A 76 16.48 -1.99 8.81
C ALA A 76 15.07 -2.54 8.63
N ARG A 77 14.84 -3.78 9.09
CA ARG A 77 13.55 -4.44 8.96
C ARG A 77 12.71 -4.24 10.20
N VAL A 78 11.44 -3.91 10.00
CA VAL A 78 10.44 -3.89 11.06
C VAL A 78 9.30 -4.83 10.68
N GLU A 79 8.71 -5.49 11.68
CA GLU A 79 7.53 -6.32 11.48
C GLU A 79 6.31 -5.46 11.79
N ALA A 80 5.45 -5.28 10.80
CA ALA A 80 4.27 -4.44 10.93
C ALA A 80 3.02 -5.32 11.01
N ALA A 81 2.43 -5.38 12.19
CA ALA A 81 1.23 -6.18 12.46
C ALA A 81 -0.03 -5.45 12.00
N PRO A 82 -1.15 -6.16 11.85
CA PRO A 82 -2.43 -5.51 11.53
C PRO A 82 -2.75 -4.39 12.51
N GLY A 83 -3.22 -3.27 11.98
CA GLY A 83 -3.55 -2.11 12.79
C GLY A 83 -2.37 -1.17 13.05
N THR A 84 -1.22 -1.43 12.44
CA THR A 84 -0.05 -0.55 12.56
C THR A 84 0.15 0.27 11.31
N ILE A 85 0.91 1.34 11.44
CA ILE A 85 1.25 2.24 10.35
C ILE A 85 2.76 2.48 10.35
N VAL A 86 3.37 2.47 9.17
CA VAL A 86 4.81 2.69 9.02
C VAL A 86 5.02 3.81 8.01
N ARG A 87 5.87 4.77 8.33
CA ARG A 87 6.22 5.85 7.42
C ARG A 87 7.47 5.44 6.62
N LEU A 88 7.37 5.59 5.29
CA LEU A 88 8.48 5.37 4.36
C LEU A 88 8.93 6.73 3.86
N PRO A 89 10.06 7.27 4.37
CA PRO A 89 10.50 8.61 3.97
C PRO A 89 10.87 8.69 2.50
N ALA A 90 10.63 9.84 1.89
CA ALA A 90 11.02 10.10 0.52
C ALA A 90 12.53 9.92 0.35
N GLY A 91 12.94 9.32 -0.78
CA GLY A 91 14.34 9.16 -1.11
C GLY A 91 15.09 8.08 -0.36
N VAL A 92 14.42 7.37 0.55
CA VAL A 92 15.05 6.32 1.34
C VAL A 92 14.64 4.96 0.78
N PRO A 93 15.59 4.04 0.50
CA PRO A 93 15.26 2.72 -0.03
C PRO A 93 14.35 1.95 0.93
N HIS A 94 13.33 1.31 0.38
CA HIS A 94 12.40 0.50 1.18
C HIS A 94 11.89 -0.69 0.37
N ALA A 95 11.48 -1.73 1.11
CA ALA A 95 10.91 -2.95 0.55
C ALA A 95 9.83 -3.46 1.48
N VAL A 96 8.90 -4.24 0.92
CA VAL A 96 7.81 -4.85 1.67
C VAL A 96 7.76 -6.32 1.33
N GLU A 97 7.60 -7.17 2.34
CA GLU A 97 7.53 -8.62 2.15
C GLU A 97 6.38 -9.20 2.95
N ALA A 98 5.56 -10.04 2.30
CA ALA A 98 4.48 -10.76 2.93
C ALA A 98 4.83 -12.26 2.99
N ARG A 99 5.19 -12.77 4.17
CA ARG A 99 5.42 -14.21 4.33
C ARG A 99 4.12 -15.00 4.39
N GLN A 100 3.04 -14.34 4.78
CA GLN A 100 1.69 -14.85 4.83
C GLN A 100 0.81 -13.92 4.02
N PRO A 101 -0.39 -14.35 3.62
CA PRO A 101 -1.29 -13.42 2.94
C PRO A 101 -1.51 -12.17 3.78
N ALA A 102 -1.42 -11.01 3.14
CA ALA A 102 -1.48 -9.74 3.83
C ALA A 102 -2.17 -8.69 2.98
N ARG A 103 -2.68 -7.65 3.63
CA ARG A 103 -3.30 -6.50 2.96
C ARG A 103 -2.81 -5.22 3.60
N MET A 104 -2.63 -4.21 2.78
CA MET A 104 -2.21 -2.90 3.26
C MET A 104 -2.80 -1.78 2.42
N LEU A 105 -2.89 -0.60 3.01
CA LEU A 105 -3.09 0.63 2.26
C LEU A 105 -1.74 1.31 2.11
N LEU A 106 -1.45 1.77 0.91
CA LEU A 106 -0.28 2.60 0.65
C LEU A 106 -0.78 4.01 0.36
N VAL A 107 -0.41 4.94 1.23
CA VAL A 107 -0.74 6.36 1.07
C VAL A 107 0.53 7.05 0.62
N MET A 108 0.50 7.64 -0.58
CA MET A 108 1.65 8.38 -1.11
C MET A 108 1.32 9.86 -1.08
N LEU A 109 2.22 10.64 -0.51
CA LEU A 109 2.02 12.07 -0.31
C LEU A 109 3.14 12.85 -1.01
N ARG A 110 2.77 13.89 -1.71
CA ARG A 110 3.72 14.82 -2.30
C ARG A 110 3.21 16.23 -2.19
N ASP A 111 4.12 17.18 -2.30
CA ASP A 111 3.75 18.59 -2.22
C ASP A 111 3.01 18.98 -3.48
N ALA A 112 1.69 19.06 -3.38
CA ALA A 112 0.88 19.52 -4.48
C ALA A 112 1.18 21.00 -4.71
N GLY A 113 1.50 21.35 -5.93
CA GLY A 113 1.84 22.72 -6.24
C GLY A 113 3.28 23.10 -5.92
N ALA A 114 4.08 22.20 -5.38
CA ALA A 114 5.51 22.43 -5.25
C ALA A 114 6.09 22.46 -6.66
N ALA A 115 6.71 23.52 -6.96
CA ALA A 115 7.22 23.69 -8.31
C ALA A 115 8.49 22.88 -8.52
#